data_0a5d853f9d04f007edb7b706683977ed
#
_entry.id   0a5d853f9d04f007edb7b706683977ed
#
_cell.length_a   1.000
_cell.length_b   1.000
_cell.length_c   1.000
_cell.angle_alpha   90.00
_cell.angle_beta   90.00
_cell.angle_gamma   90.00
#
_symmetry.space_group_name_H-M   'P 1'
#
loop_
_entity.id
_entity.type
_entity.pdbx_description
1 polymer ?
#
loop_
_entity_poly.entity_id
_entity_poly.type
_entity_poly.pdbx_seq_one_letter_code
_entity_poly.pdbx_strand_id
1 'polypeptide(L)'
;MKEKLNKRELASIAVMLFGLFFGAGNLLFPPMVGQYAGKNILPATIGLLITAVSLPLLGVVAIGISRSEGLIELSGKVGGAYKVFFTCALYLTIGPLFAIPRCAATPFDTGVKQLLGVTEQTQSLFLLLYSFLFFAIVLAFSLFPGKIVTWVGKILTPVFLVFLGVLVIAAFVDPMGSISAVEASGNYAAKPFMSGFLEGYNTMDALASLAFGIVVVTAIRDFGVTEPKAVAKS
;
A
#
# COMPACT_ATOMS: atom_id res chain seq x y z
N MET A 1 -23.90 4.87 -22.53
CA MET A 1 -23.10 4.54 -21.33
C MET A 1 -22.15 3.40 -21.70
N LYS A 2 -20.92 3.53 -21.30
CA LYS A 2 -19.89 2.52 -21.62
C LYS A 2 -19.95 1.37 -20.62
N GLU A 3 -20.02 0.13 -21.11
CA GLU A 3 -20.13 -1.03 -20.23
C GLU A 3 -18.78 -1.56 -19.73
N LYS A 4 -17.66 -1.20 -20.41
CA LYS A 4 -16.31 -1.67 -20.08
C LYS A 4 -15.25 -0.63 -20.46
N LEU A 5 -14.16 -0.61 -19.71
CA LEU A 5 -12.94 0.13 -20.08
C LEU A 5 -12.26 -0.52 -21.29
N ASN A 6 -11.64 0.29 -22.13
CA ASN A 6 -10.74 -0.23 -23.16
C ASN A 6 -9.37 -0.61 -22.55
N LYS A 7 -8.51 -1.31 -23.29
CA LYS A 7 -7.21 -1.80 -22.79
C LYS A 7 -6.29 -0.65 -22.31
N ARG A 8 -6.33 0.52 -22.94
CA ARG A 8 -5.50 1.67 -22.54
C ARG A 8 -6.02 2.32 -21.26
N GLU A 9 -7.34 2.47 -21.14
CA GLU A 9 -7.99 2.98 -19.95
C GLU A 9 -7.77 2.04 -18.76
N LEU A 10 -7.92 0.73 -18.98
CA LEU A 10 -7.64 -0.28 -17.97
C LEU A 10 -6.17 -0.22 -17.51
N ALA A 11 -5.22 -0.11 -18.44
CA ALA A 11 -3.80 0.05 -18.08
C ALA A 11 -3.55 1.34 -17.28
N SER A 12 -4.20 2.45 -17.64
CA SER A 12 -4.08 3.71 -16.89
C SER A 12 -4.62 3.60 -15.48
N ILE A 13 -5.79 2.95 -15.30
CA ILE A 13 -6.36 2.69 -13.97
C ILE A 13 -5.46 1.74 -13.17
N ALA A 14 -4.94 0.68 -13.78
CA ALA A 14 -4.05 -0.28 -13.12
C ALA A 14 -2.76 0.39 -12.63
N VAL A 15 -2.12 1.24 -13.44
CA VAL A 15 -0.92 2.01 -13.05
C VAL A 15 -1.24 3.00 -11.92
N MET A 16 -2.39 3.68 -12.01
CA MET A 16 -2.84 4.60 -10.95
C MET A 16 -3.11 3.85 -9.66
N LEU A 17 -3.82 2.72 -9.71
CA LEU A 17 -4.13 1.87 -8.57
C LEU A 17 -2.84 1.35 -7.93
N PHE A 18 -1.89 0.87 -8.73
CA PHE A 18 -0.57 0.48 -8.25
C PHE A 18 0.12 1.63 -7.52
N GLY A 19 0.17 2.82 -8.11
CA GLY A 19 0.81 3.99 -7.50
C GLY A 19 0.15 4.50 -6.22
N LEU A 20 -1.16 4.28 -6.05
CA LEU A 20 -1.91 4.63 -4.84
C LEU A 20 -1.70 3.64 -3.69
N PHE A 21 -1.61 2.35 -4.01
CA PHE A 21 -1.56 1.28 -3.00
C PHE A 21 -0.15 0.79 -2.70
N PHE A 22 0.76 0.80 -3.69
CA PHE A 22 2.10 0.29 -3.46
C PHE A 22 2.93 1.28 -2.62
N GLY A 23 3.06 0.98 -1.35
CA GLY A 23 3.81 1.78 -0.37
C GLY A 23 5.01 1.04 0.22
N ALA A 24 5.65 1.66 1.21
CA ALA A 24 6.81 1.09 1.93
C ALA A 24 6.49 -0.29 2.56
N GLY A 25 5.26 -0.50 3.02
CA GLY A 25 4.83 -1.78 3.58
C GLY A 25 4.90 -2.92 2.56
N ASN A 26 4.45 -2.65 1.33
CA ASN A 26 4.43 -3.64 0.24
C ASN A 26 5.84 -4.00 -0.25
N LEU A 27 6.81 -3.11 -0.02
CA LEU A 27 8.22 -3.38 -0.31
C LEU A 27 8.91 -4.16 0.80
N LEU A 28 8.51 -3.96 2.06
CA LEU A 28 9.18 -4.54 3.23
C LEU A 28 8.60 -5.88 3.67
N PHE A 29 7.28 -5.97 3.84
CA PHE A 29 6.67 -7.13 4.46
C PHE A 29 6.78 -8.41 3.61
N PRO A 30 6.59 -8.41 2.28
CA PRO A 30 6.74 -9.64 1.50
C PRO A 30 8.14 -10.26 1.58
N PRO A 31 9.26 -9.51 1.45
CA PRO A 31 10.61 -10.06 1.68
C PRO A 31 10.83 -10.57 3.10
N MET A 32 10.31 -9.86 4.13
CA MET A 32 10.37 -10.31 5.51
C MET A 32 9.62 -11.64 5.71
N VAL A 33 8.40 -11.75 5.15
CA VAL A 33 7.67 -13.03 5.16
C VAL A 33 8.49 -14.12 4.50
N GLY A 34 9.12 -13.85 3.35
CA GLY A 34 10.01 -14.79 2.68
C GLY A 34 11.16 -15.26 3.56
N GLN A 35 11.82 -14.33 4.24
CA GLN A 35 12.96 -14.58 5.11
C GLN A 35 12.59 -15.41 6.35
N TYR A 36 11.48 -15.07 7.02
CA TYR A 36 11.09 -15.72 8.28
C TYR A 36 10.28 -17.01 8.10
N ALA A 37 9.51 -17.11 7.02
CA ALA A 37 8.68 -18.28 6.75
C ALA A 37 9.49 -19.49 6.26
N GLY A 38 10.62 -19.28 5.59
CA GLY A 38 11.46 -20.35 5.08
C GLY A 38 10.66 -21.44 4.38
N LYS A 39 10.79 -22.69 4.79
CA LYS A 39 10.04 -23.84 4.24
C LYS A 39 8.50 -23.70 4.34
N ASN A 40 7.98 -22.86 5.23
CA ASN A 40 6.55 -22.59 5.41
C ASN A 40 6.06 -21.39 4.57
N ILE A 41 6.80 -21.00 3.52
CA ILE A 41 6.49 -19.82 2.70
C ILE A 41 5.10 -19.87 2.06
N LEU A 42 4.64 -21.04 1.62
CA LEU A 42 3.37 -21.16 0.90
C LEU A 42 2.17 -20.74 1.75
N PRO A 43 1.92 -21.32 2.95
CA PRO A 43 0.81 -20.88 3.79
C PRO A 43 0.96 -19.43 4.26
N ALA A 44 2.17 -18.95 4.52
CA ALA A 44 2.43 -17.56 4.89
C ALA A 44 2.07 -16.59 3.75
N THR A 45 2.46 -16.92 2.50
CA THR A 45 2.12 -16.12 1.32
C THR A 45 0.62 -16.08 1.06
N ILE A 46 -0.10 -17.20 1.23
CA ILE A 46 -1.56 -17.22 1.09
C ILE A 46 -2.20 -16.27 2.11
N GLY A 47 -1.79 -16.32 3.36
CA GLY A 47 -2.26 -15.39 4.38
C GLY A 47 -2.00 -13.93 4.02
N LEU A 48 -0.78 -13.61 3.59
CA LEU A 48 -0.39 -12.27 3.17
C LEU A 48 -1.23 -11.77 1.98
N LEU A 49 -1.45 -12.59 0.94
CA LEU A 49 -2.22 -12.19 -0.23
C LEU A 49 -3.70 -11.92 0.07
N ILE A 50 -4.28 -12.62 1.04
CA ILE A 50 -5.66 -12.37 1.45
C ILE A 50 -5.81 -10.95 2.00
N THR A 51 -4.90 -10.51 2.85
CA THR A 51 -5.00 -9.20 3.51
C THR A 51 -4.36 -8.06 2.71
N ALA A 52 -3.26 -8.31 2.03
CA ALA A 52 -2.57 -7.27 1.26
C ALA A 52 -3.16 -7.05 -0.15
N VAL A 53 -3.92 -8.01 -0.69
CA VAL A 53 -4.49 -7.90 -2.05
C VAL A 53 -6.01 -8.04 -2.05
N SER A 54 -6.54 -9.12 -1.48
CA SER A 54 -7.98 -9.39 -1.58
C SER A 54 -8.83 -8.40 -0.79
N LEU A 55 -8.45 -8.05 0.43
CA LEU A 55 -9.19 -7.07 1.24
C LEU A 55 -9.18 -5.66 0.63
N PRO A 56 -8.06 -5.11 0.16
CA PRO A 56 -8.05 -3.82 -0.54
C PRO A 56 -8.94 -3.81 -1.77
N LEU A 57 -8.89 -4.86 -2.58
CA LEU A 57 -9.76 -5.00 -3.74
C LEU A 57 -11.24 -4.96 -3.35
N LEU A 58 -11.62 -5.72 -2.31
CA LEU A 58 -12.99 -5.71 -1.80
C LEU A 58 -13.41 -4.32 -1.28
N GLY A 59 -12.51 -3.57 -0.66
CA GLY A 59 -12.76 -2.20 -0.21
C GLY A 59 -13.09 -1.25 -1.36
N VAL A 60 -12.30 -1.27 -2.44
CA VAL A 60 -12.57 -0.45 -3.65
C VAL A 60 -13.88 -0.87 -4.31
N VAL A 61 -14.11 -2.18 -4.45
CA VAL A 61 -15.36 -2.72 -5.02
C VAL A 61 -16.58 -2.31 -4.19
N ALA A 62 -16.47 -2.33 -2.87
CA ALA A 62 -17.56 -1.92 -1.98
C ALA A 62 -17.95 -0.44 -2.19
N ILE A 63 -16.98 0.46 -2.35
CA ILE A 63 -17.24 1.87 -2.68
C ILE A 63 -17.92 1.98 -4.05
N GLY A 64 -17.44 1.25 -5.05
CA GLY A 64 -18.00 1.24 -6.41
C GLY A 64 -19.46 0.78 -6.45
N ILE A 65 -19.77 -0.33 -5.78
CA ILE A 65 -21.14 -0.91 -5.75
C ILE A 65 -22.09 -0.07 -4.90
N SER A 66 -21.61 0.44 -3.77
CA SER A 66 -22.47 1.20 -2.84
C SER A 66 -22.89 2.57 -3.36
N ARG A 67 -22.34 3.03 -4.48
CA ARG A 67 -22.51 4.38 -5.04
C ARG A 67 -22.10 5.49 -4.07
N SER A 68 -21.29 5.17 -3.08
CA SER A 68 -20.85 6.14 -2.10
C SER A 68 -19.76 7.05 -2.68
N GLU A 69 -19.81 8.34 -2.33
CA GLU A 69 -18.81 9.33 -2.72
C GLU A 69 -17.57 9.33 -1.81
N GLY A 70 -17.46 8.33 -0.96
CA GLY A 70 -16.32 8.12 -0.06
C GLY A 70 -16.68 7.37 1.22
N LEU A 71 -15.69 7.31 2.12
CA LEU A 71 -15.81 6.56 3.36
C LEU A 71 -16.94 7.07 4.28
N ILE A 72 -17.10 8.39 4.34
CA ILE A 72 -18.14 9.03 5.19
C ILE A 72 -19.53 8.55 4.81
N GLU A 73 -19.84 8.52 3.52
CA GLU A 73 -21.14 8.08 3.04
C GLU A 73 -21.31 6.57 3.19
N LEU A 74 -20.26 5.80 2.87
CA LEU A 74 -20.27 4.34 3.03
C LEU A 74 -20.54 3.95 4.49
N SER A 75 -19.81 4.51 5.43
CA SER A 75 -19.97 4.24 6.86
C SER A 75 -21.28 4.77 7.43
N GLY A 76 -21.81 5.84 6.84
CA GLY A 76 -23.11 6.42 7.19
C GLY A 76 -24.29 5.51 6.96
N LYS A 77 -24.16 4.51 6.08
CA LYS A 77 -25.21 3.48 5.85
C LYS A 77 -25.40 2.56 7.05
N VAL A 78 -24.42 2.46 7.94
CA VAL A 78 -24.50 1.69 9.20
C VAL A 78 -25.15 2.49 10.31
N GLY A 79 -24.82 3.80 10.42
CA GLY A 79 -25.38 4.69 11.43
C GLY A 79 -24.59 5.98 11.60
N GLY A 80 -25.27 7.02 12.13
CA GLY A 80 -24.69 8.35 12.24
C GLY A 80 -23.47 8.44 13.17
N ALA A 81 -23.53 7.82 14.35
CA ALA A 81 -22.40 7.78 15.29
C ALA A 81 -21.24 6.96 14.73
N TYR A 82 -21.53 5.81 14.13
CA TYR A 82 -20.53 4.96 13.50
C TYR A 82 -19.79 5.67 12.37
N LYS A 83 -20.53 6.41 11.54
CA LYS A 83 -19.99 7.25 10.45
C LYS A 83 -18.83 8.13 10.94
N VAL A 84 -19.06 8.90 11.99
CA VAL A 84 -18.07 9.84 12.51
C VAL A 84 -16.89 9.09 13.14
N PHE A 85 -17.19 8.16 14.05
CA PHE A 85 -16.16 7.38 14.74
C PHE A 85 -15.24 6.64 13.77
N PHE A 86 -15.82 5.86 12.85
CA PHE A 86 -15.04 5.02 11.93
C PHE A 86 -14.21 5.87 10.96
N THR A 87 -14.79 6.96 10.43
CA THR A 87 -14.07 7.86 9.53
C THR A 87 -12.90 8.54 10.24
N CYS A 88 -13.12 9.07 11.43
CA CYS A 88 -12.06 9.69 12.22
C CYS A 88 -10.97 8.66 12.59
N ALA A 89 -11.35 7.49 13.08
CA ALA A 89 -10.40 6.44 13.45
C ALA A 89 -9.53 6.02 12.26
N LEU A 90 -10.14 5.81 11.09
CA LEU A 90 -9.43 5.39 9.89
C LEU A 90 -8.46 6.48 9.40
N TYR A 91 -8.92 7.73 9.25
CA TYR A 91 -8.05 8.80 8.79
C TYR A 91 -6.96 9.18 9.79
N LEU A 92 -7.22 9.11 11.08
CA LEU A 92 -6.18 9.29 12.10
C LEU A 92 -5.14 8.17 12.03
N THR A 93 -5.56 6.92 11.82
CA THR A 93 -4.64 5.78 11.71
C THR A 93 -3.78 5.88 10.44
N ILE A 94 -4.38 6.11 9.27
CA ILE A 94 -3.63 6.25 8.01
C ILE A 94 -2.81 7.55 8.02
N GLY A 95 -3.33 8.60 8.65
CA GLY A 95 -2.68 9.90 8.75
C GLY A 95 -1.63 9.96 9.86
N PRO A 96 -1.81 10.87 10.83
CA PRO A 96 -0.75 11.29 11.74
C PRO A 96 -0.33 10.24 12.76
N LEU A 97 -1.21 9.27 13.10
CA LEU A 97 -0.91 8.36 14.21
C LEU A 97 -0.01 7.20 13.82
N PHE A 98 -0.07 6.72 12.56
CA PHE A 98 0.67 5.51 12.20
C PHE A 98 1.31 5.55 10.81
N ALA A 99 0.53 5.66 9.71
CA ALA A 99 1.10 5.44 8.38
C ALA A 99 2.04 6.56 7.93
N ILE A 100 1.72 7.82 8.17
CA ILE A 100 2.57 8.95 7.77
C ILE A 100 3.91 8.95 8.52
N PRO A 101 3.97 8.79 9.86
CA PRO A 101 5.25 8.64 10.56
C PRO A 101 6.07 7.45 10.06
N ARG A 102 5.43 6.31 9.77
CA ARG A 102 6.10 5.14 9.21
C ARG A 102 6.71 5.41 7.84
N CYS A 103 6.08 6.23 6.99
CA CYS A 103 6.64 6.61 5.68
C CYS A 103 7.97 7.36 5.80
N ALA A 104 8.23 8.07 6.90
CA ALA A 104 9.51 8.70 7.18
C ALA A 104 10.48 7.73 7.86
N ALA A 105 10.03 7.03 8.91
CA ALA A 105 10.91 6.16 9.72
C ALA A 105 11.46 4.97 8.92
N THR A 106 10.62 4.31 8.12
CA THR A 106 11.02 3.11 7.38
C THR A 106 12.17 3.33 6.41
N PRO A 107 12.15 4.31 5.49
CA PRO A 107 13.29 4.55 4.59
C PRO A 107 14.55 5.02 5.34
N PHE A 108 14.37 5.69 6.47
CA PHE A 108 15.51 6.04 7.32
C PHE A 108 16.19 4.80 7.88
N ASP A 109 15.44 3.89 8.49
CA ASP A 109 15.98 2.69 9.13
C ASP A 109 16.56 1.69 8.11
N THR A 110 15.91 1.52 6.97
CA THR A 110 16.33 0.54 5.95
C THR A 110 17.40 1.04 4.99
N GLY A 111 17.50 2.36 4.79
CA GLY A 111 18.41 2.95 3.81
C GLY A 111 19.38 3.97 4.42
N VAL A 112 18.86 5.11 4.88
CA VAL A 112 19.67 6.25 5.27
C VAL A 112 20.63 5.93 6.42
N LYS A 113 20.15 5.20 7.44
CA LYS A 113 20.95 4.77 8.59
C LYS A 113 22.15 3.94 8.17
N GLN A 114 21.96 3.02 7.22
CA GLN A 114 23.02 2.15 6.73
C GLN A 114 24.01 2.90 5.83
N LEU A 115 23.50 3.74 4.90
CA LEU A 115 24.33 4.49 3.96
C LEU A 115 25.23 5.52 4.66
N LEU A 116 24.74 6.16 5.71
CA LEU A 116 25.48 7.18 6.46
C LEU A 116 26.26 6.61 7.64
N GLY A 117 26.19 5.30 7.92
CA GLY A 117 26.86 4.68 9.06
C GLY A 117 26.39 5.27 10.40
N VAL A 118 25.11 5.60 10.53
CA VAL A 118 24.55 6.24 11.72
C VAL A 118 24.63 5.30 12.92
N THR A 119 25.30 5.73 13.97
CA THR A 119 25.43 4.98 15.23
C THR A 119 24.18 5.19 16.10
N GLU A 120 23.93 4.29 17.05
CA GLU A 120 22.80 4.39 17.97
C GLU A 120 22.80 5.71 18.79
N GLN A 121 23.99 6.24 19.12
CA GLN A 121 24.13 7.49 19.85
C GLN A 121 23.66 8.71 19.06
N THR A 122 23.83 8.70 17.74
CA THR A 122 23.46 9.81 16.84
C THR A 122 22.13 9.59 16.12
N GLN A 123 21.57 8.38 16.22
CA GLN A 123 20.37 7.99 15.46
C GLN A 123 19.20 8.96 15.67
N SER A 124 18.92 9.37 16.90
CA SER A 124 17.79 10.26 17.20
C SER A 124 17.92 11.62 16.51
N LEU A 125 19.14 12.18 16.46
CA LEU A 125 19.40 13.46 15.79
C LEU A 125 19.25 13.33 14.27
N PHE A 126 19.84 12.28 13.68
CA PHE A 126 19.73 12.03 12.24
C PHE A 126 18.30 11.74 11.81
N LEU A 127 17.55 10.96 12.60
CA LEU A 127 16.13 10.70 12.35
C LEU A 127 15.30 11.98 12.42
N LEU A 128 15.56 12.85 13.38
CA LEU A 128 14.88 14.13 13.51
C LEU A 128 15.15 15.03 12.30
N LEU A 129 16.40 15.20 11.91
CA LEU A 129 16.78 16.01 10.75
C LEU A 129 16.19 15.45 9.45
N TYR A 130 16.28 14.13 9.25
CA TYR A 130 15.70 13.45 8.11
C TYR A 130 14.18 13.61 8.06
N SER A 131 13.50 13.40 9.19
CA SER A 131 12.03 13.53 9.27
C SER A 131 11.60 14.97 9.00
N PHE A 132 12.33 15.95 9.53
CA PHE A 132 12.06 17.37 9.25
C PHE A 132 12.16 17.67 7.75
N LEU A 133 13.25 17.23 7.10
CA LEU A 133 13.43 17.40 5.66
C LEU A 133 12.35 16.67 4.86
N PHE A 134 12.06 15.42 5.23
CA PHE A 134 11.03 14.61 4.60
C PHE A 134 9.66 15.31 4.65
N PHE A 135 9.23 15.74 5.84
CA PHE A 135 7.93 16.41 6.00
C PHE A 135 7.90 17.81 5.40
N ALA A 136 9.02 18.53 5.33
CA ALA A 136 9.11 19.80 4.61
C ALA A 136 8.88 19.59 3.10
N ILE A 137 9.45 18.55 2.52
CA ILE A 137 9.22 18.16 1.11
C ILE A 137 7.76 17.74 0.91
N VAL A 138 7.20 16.91 1.80
CA VAL A 138 5.79 16.50 1.74
C VAL A 138 4.87 17.71 1.80
N LEU A 139 5.13 18.65 2.70
CA LEU A 139 4.36 19.89 2.80
C LEU A 139 4.43 20.71 1.51
N ALA A 140 5.63 20.89 0.96
CA ALA A 140 5.82 21.63 -0.29
C ALA A 140 5.03 21.03 -1.45
N PHE A 141 5.02 19.68 -1.57
CA PHE A 141 4.19 19.00 -2.57
C PHE A 141 2.69 19.12 -2.28
N SER A 142 2.27 19.05 -1.02
CA SER A 142 0.87 19.13 -0.61
C SER A 142 0.25 20.49 -0.90
N LEU A 143 1.04 21.57 -0.95
CA LEU A 143 0.58 22.90 -1.32
C LEU A 143 0.22 23.03 -2.82
N PHE A 144 0.68 22.08 -3.66
CA PHE A 144 0.43 22.07 -5.10
C PHE A 144 -0.21 20.77 -5.58
N PRO A 145 -1.41 20.41 -5.11
CA PRO A 145 -2.02 19.09 -5.33
C PRO A 145 -2.24 18.74 -6.80
N GLY A 146 -2.53 19.71 -7.66
CA GLY A 146 -2.75 19.47 -9.09
C GLY A 146 -1.50 18.94 -9.84
N LYS A 147 -0.31 19.22 -9.35
CA LYS A 147 0.95 18.71 -9.93
C LYS A 147 1.32 17.32 -9.40
N ILE A 148 0.90 16.98 -8.18
CA ILE A 148 1.22 15.71 -7.53
C ILE A 148 0.72 14.53 -8.36
N VAL A 149 -0.54 14.54 -8.79
CA VAL A 149 -1.15 13.45 -9.58
C VAL A 149 -0.33 13.19 -10.84
N THR A 150 0.15 14.25 -11.50
CA THR A 150 0.97 14.14 -12.71
C THR A 150 2.38 13.60 -12.39
N TRP A 151 3.03 14.09 -11.34
CA TRP A 151 4.39 13.66 -10.96
C TRP A 151 4.39 12.22 -10.45
N VAL A 152 3.47 11.88 -9.55
CA VAL A 152 3.37 10.52 -9.00
C VAL A 152 2.97 9.53 -10.10
N GLY A 153 1.89 9.78 -10.83
CA GLY A 153 1.37 8.83 -11.82
C GLY A 153 2.23 8.71 -13.09
N LYS A 154 2.81 9.81 -13.60
CA LYS A 154 3.53 9.80 -14.89
C LYS A 154 5.03 9.58 -14.77
N ILE A 155 5.63 9.92 -13.64
CA ILE A 155 7.09 9.85 -13.49
C ILE A 155 7.47 8.86 -12.39
N LEU A 156 6.99 9.08 -11.18
CA LEU A 156 7.44 8.30 -10.02
C LEU A 156 7.03 6.82 -10.12
N THR A 157 5.79 6.54 -10.48
CA THR A 157 5.30 5.16 -10.60
C THR A 157 6.03 4.36 -11.67
N PRO A 158 6.24 4.82 -12.92
CA PRO A 158 7.02 4.09 -13.90
C PRO A 158 8.48 3.87 -13.50
N VAL A 159 9.14 4.89 -12.94
CA VAL A 159 10.53 4.76 -12.45
C VAL A 159 10.60 3.70 -11.36
N PHE A 160 9.67 3.74 -10.41
CA PHE A 160 9.59 2.76 -9.34
C PHE A 160 9.35 1.32 -9.86
N LEU A 161 8.46 1.15 -10.85
CA LEU A 161 8.21 -0.15 -11.48
C LEU A 161 9.46 -0.72 -12.17
N VAL A 162 10.28 0.14 -12.79
CA VAL A 162 11.56 -0.29 -13.37
C VAL A 162 12.51 -0.78 -12.27
N PHE A 163 12.67 -0.01 -11.18
CA PHE A 163 13.52 -0.44 -10.06
C PHE A 163 13.02 -1.74 -9.43
N LEU A 164 11.71 -1.87 -9.20
CA LEU A 164 11.11 -3.09 -8.69
C LEU A 164 11.36 -4.27 -9.64
N GLY A 165 11.21 -4.07 -10.95
CA GLY A 165 11.50 -5.07 -11.97
C GLY A 165 12.95 -5.53 -11.92
N VAL A 166 13.90 -4.60 -11.79
CA VAL A 166 15.33 -4.91 -11.67
C VAL A 166 15.60 -5.75 -10.40
N LEU A 167 15.01 -5.37 -9.25
CA LEU A 167 15.15 -6.14 -8.01
C LEU A 167 14.60 -7.56 -8.13
N VAL A 168 13.42 -7.71 -8.74
CA VAL A 168 12.79 -9.03 -8.95
C VAL A 168 13.63 -9.87 -9.89
N ILE A 169 14.12 -9.31 -11.01
CA ILE A 169 14.98 -10.03 -11.94
C ILE A 169 16.29 -10.45 -11.25
N ALA A 170 16.92 -9.55 -10.50
CA ALA A 170 18.15 -9.85 -9.77
C ALA A 170 17.95 -11.01 -8.77
N ALA A 171 16.83 -11.04 -8.05
CA ALA A 171 16.50 -12.12 -7.11
C ALA A 171 16.31 -13.48 -7.80
N PHE A 172 15.88 -13.51 -9.06
CA PHE A 172 15.77 -14.76 -9.83
C PHE A 172 17.09 -15.17 -10.51
N VAL A 173 17.91 -14.21 -10.92
CA VAL A 173 19.20 -14.47 -11.60
C VAL A 173 20.27 -14.94 -10.61
N ASP A 174 20.29 -14.32 -9.43
CA ASP A 174 21.26 -14.65 -8.36
C ASP A 174 20.54 -14.89 -7.02
N PRO A 175 19.85 -16.04 -6.86
CA PRO A 175 19.14 -16.34 -5.64
C PRO A 175 20.12 -16.60 -4.48
N MET A 176 19.90 -15.94 -3.34
CA MET A 176 20.73 -16.05 -2.13
C MET A 176 20.72 -17.44 -1.49
N GLY A 177 19.93 -18.39 -2.00
CA GLY A 177 19.85 -19.76 -1.53
C GLY A 177 18.50 -20.43 -1.79
N SER A 178 18.38 -21.69 -1.39
CA SER A 178 17.13 -22.45 -1.53
C SER A 178 16.19 -22.12 -0.37
N ILE A 179 14.96 -21.73 -0.69
CA ILE A 179 13.90 -21.45 0.29
C ILE A 179 13.62 -22.67 1.18
N SER A 180 13.71 -23.89 0.61
CA SER A 180 13.49 -25.15 1.34
C SER A 180 14.57 -25.46 2.38
N ALA A 181 15.75 -24.87 2.25
CA ALA A 181 16.86 -25.06 3.19
C ALA A 181 16.78 -24.19 4.44
N VAL A 182 15.90 -23.16 4.42
CA VAL A 182 15.73 -22.22 5.52
C VAL A 182 14.61 -22.70 6.44
N GLU A 183 14.93 -22.94 7.71
CA GLU A 183 13.93 -23.28 8.71
C GLU A 183 13.05 -22.06 9.03
N ALA A 184 11.76 -22.32 9.23
CA ALA A 184 10.83 -21.27 9.63
C ALA A 184 11.15 -20.79 11.06
N SER A 185 11.17 -19.47 11.27
CA SER A 185 11.51 -18.87 12.55
C SER A 185 10.31 -18.23 13.25
N GLY A 186 10.38 -18.15 14.59
CA GLY A 186 9.36 -17.50 15.40
C GLY A 186 7.94 -18.05 15.17
N ASN A 187 6.99 -17.16 15.02
CA ASN A 187 5.59 -17.52 14.81
C ASN A 187 5.32 -18.21 13.45
N TYR A 188 6.22 -18.08 12.48
CA TYR A 188 6.08 -18.74 11.17
C TYR A 188 6.32 -20.25 11.25
N ALA A 189 7.02 -20.74 12.28
CA ALA A 189 7.16 -22.16 12.53
C ALA A 189 5.83 -22.79 12.97
N ALA A 190 5.09 -22.14 13.87
CA ALA A 190 3.86 -22.65 14.47
C ALA A 190 2.58 -22.25 13.72
N LYS A 191 2.51 -21.01 13.23
CA LYS A 191 1.30 -20.41 12.65
C LYS A 191 1.62 -19.60 11.37
N PRO A 192 2.19 -20.22 10.33
CA PRO A 192 2.68 -19.48 9.17
C PRO A 192 1.59 -18.69 8.44
N PHE A 193 0.40 -19.27 8.24
CA PHE A 193 -0.73 -18.60 7.61
C PHE A 193 -1.14 -17.33 8.38
N MET A 194 -1.31 -17.43 9.70
CA MET A 194 -1.73 -16.29 10.52
C MET A 194 -0.66 -15.20 10.58
N SER A 195 0.62 -15.60 10.61
CA SER A 195 1.74 -14.65 10.58
C SER A 195 1.74 -13.87 9.26
N GLY A 196 1.62 -14.55 8.12
CA GLY A 196 1.48 -13.90 6.82
C GLY A 196 0.23 -13.03 6.71
N PHE A 197 -0.91 -13.49 7.24
CA PHE A 197 -2.16 -12.72 7.27
C PHE A 197 -2.00 -11.40 8.03
N LEU A 198 -1.35 -11.41 9.19
CA LEU A 198 -1.09 -10.21 9.98
C LEU A 198 -0.10 -9.28 9.26
N GLU A 199 0.96 -9.82 8.65
CA GLU A 199 1.92 -9.00 7.91
C GLU A 199 1.28 -8.36 6.66
N GLY A 200 0.41 -9.07 5.95
CA GLY A 200 -0.34 -8.49 4.85
C GLY A 200 -1.32 -7.39 5.33
N TYR A 201 -1.91 -7.53 6.52
CA TYR A 201 -2.71 -6.47 7.12
C TYR A 201 -1.87 -5.25 7.53
N ASN A 202 -0.62 -5.47 7.97
CA ASN A 202 0.34 -4.43 8.32
C ASN A 202 0.78 -3.57 7.13
N THR A 203 0.55 -3.99 5.87
CA THR A 203 0.72 -3.11 4.70
C THR A 203 -0.22 -1.92 4.74
N MET A 204 -1.35 -2.02 5.44
CA MET A 204 -2.42 -1.04 5.60
C MET A 204 -3.23 -0.78 4.32
N ASP A 205 -3.05 -1.57 3.28
CA ASP A 205 -3.76 -1.41 2.00
C ASP A 205 -5.28 -1.59 2.15
N ALA A 206 -5.72 -2.47 3.07
CA ALA A 206 -7.13 -2.66 3.37
C ALA A 206 -7.78 -1.37 3.90
N LEU A 207 -7.09 -0.63 4.78
CA LEU A 207 -7.55 0.67 5.27
C LEU A 207 -7.43 1.75 4.19
N ALA A 208 -6.32 1.74 3.43
CA ALA A 208 -6.08 2.65 2.32
C ALA A 208 -7.17 2.53 1.24
N SER A 209 -7.67 1.32 0.98
CA SER A 209 -8.73 1.08 0.00
C SER A 209 -10.03 1.80 0.33
N LEU A 210 -10.36 1.92 1.60
CA LEU A 210 -11.54 2.67 2.06
C LEU A 210 -11.32 4.19 2.02
N ALA A 211 -10.07 4.65 2.21
CA ALA A 211 -9.74 6.08 2.13
C ALA A 211 -9.61 6.57 0.69
N PHE A 212 -8.91 5.81 -0.16
CA PHE A 212 -8.53 6.22 -1.52
C PHE A 212 -9.33 5.52 -2.62
N GLY A 213 -10.11 4.50 -2.32
CA GLY A 213 -10.89 3.76 -3.31
C GLY A 213 -11.85 4.62 -4.12
N ILE A 214 -12.33 5.74 -3.53
CA ILE A 214 -13.16 6.70 -4.26
C ILE A 214 -12.40 7.35 -5.43
N VAL A 215 -11.10 7.57 -5.31
CA VAL A 215 -10.28 8.14 -6.40
C VAL A 215 -10.28 7.21 -7.60
N VAL A 216 -10.14 5.91 -7.35
CA VAL A 216 -10.18 4.87 -8.39
C VAL A 216 -11.56 4.80 -9.04
N VAL A 217 -12.61 4.77 -8.22
CA VAL A 217 -14.01 4.72 -8.69
C VAL A 217 -14.35 5.97 -9.53
N THR A 218 -13.92 7.15 -9.09
CA THR A 218 -14.13 8.40 -9.84
C THR A 218 -13.39 8.35 -11.18
N ALA A 219 -12.14 7.93 -11.21
CA ALA A 219 -11.38 7.80 -12.45
C ALA A 219 -12.03 6.81 -13.45
N ILE A 220 -12.61 5.71 -12.97
CA ILE A 220 -13.37 4.78 -13.82
C ILE A 220 -14.63 5.46 -14.38
N ARG A 221 -15.34 6.24 -13.55
CA ARG A 221 -16.53 7.00 -13.98
C ARG A 221 -16.19 8.08 -15.01
N ASP A 222 -15.07 8.75 -14.88
CA ASP A 222 -14.58 9.75 -15.81
C ASP A 222 -14.32 9.19 -17.21
N PHE A 223 -13.98 7.89 -17.31
CA PHE A 223 -13.91 7.17 -18.58
C PHE A 223 -15.28 6.75 -19.15
N GLY A 224 -16.38 7.13 -18.50
CA GLY A 224 -17.75 6.91 -18.95
C GLY A 224 -18.40 5.60 -18.48
N VAL A 225 -17.77 4.86 -17.56
CA VAL A 225 -18.34 3.67 -16.94
C VAL A 225 -19.00 4.09 -15.63
N THR A 226 -20.34 4.24 -15.62
CA THR A 226 -21.09 4.79 -14.50
C THR A 226 -21.96 3.79 -13.76
N GLU A 227 -22.31 2.64 -14.38
CA GLU A 227 -23.09 1.61 -13.73
C GLU A 227 -22.29 0.91 -12.61
N PRO A 228 -22.84 0.75 -11.38
CA PRO A 228 -22.11 0.18 -10.24
C PRO A 228 -21.54 -1.21 -10.50
N LYS A 229 -22.30 -2.08 -11.18
CA LYS A 229 -21.84 -3.43 -11.55
C LYS A 229 -20.73 -3.39 -12.59
N ALA A 230 -20.77 -2.45 -13.52
CA ALA A 230 -19.72 -2.25 -14.52
C ALA A 230 -18.45 -1.66 -13.90
N VAL A 231 -18.58 -0.67 -13.01
CA VAL A 231 -17.48 -0.09 -12.23
C VAL A 231 -16.76 -1.16 -11.42
N ALA A 232 -17.50 -2.04 -10.72
CA ALA A 232 -16.92 -3.11 -9.92
C ALA A 232 -16.22 -4.20 -10.74
N LYS A 233 -16.55 -4.33 -12.04
CA LYS A 233 -15.92 -5.29 -12.98
C LYS A 233 -14.76 -4.71 -13.78
N SER A 234 -14.60 -3.40 -13.72
CA SER A 234 -13.54 -2.67 -14.44
C SER A 234 -12.27 -2.61 -13.65
#